data_47d223256ecf45fa7c9d53e16d9d009b
#
_entry.id   47d223256ecf45fa7c9d53e16d9d009b
#
_cell.length_a   1.000
_cell.length_b   1.000
_cell.length_c   1.000
_cell.angle_alpha   90.00
_cell.angle_beta   90.00
_cell.angle_gamma   90.00
#
_symmetry.space_group_name_H-M   'P 1'
#
loop_
_entity.id
_entity.type
_entity.pdbx_description
1 polymer ?
#
loop_
_entity_poly.entity_id
_entity_poly.type
_entity_poly.pdbx_seq_one_letter_code
_entity_poly.pdbx_strand_id
1 'polypeptide(L)'
;MPSHTPNGIAHFDVLGPEPDALHEFYSAVFNWKVDPQGPGYALVQTPAGSPDGAVVEAEQAGIVVGIVVQDLDATVAAAEAHGGQVVMPPTDNGWVVKAQVTDPAGNLLSLIGG
;
A
#
# COMPACT_ATOMS: atom_id res chain seq x y z
N MET A 1 7.27 14.72 10.99
CA MET A 1 6.89 13.71 10.05
C MET A 1 7.39 14.05 8.64
N PRO A 2 8.11 13.18 8.02
CA PRO A 2 8.54 13.48 6.67
C PRO A 2 7.34 13.56 5.74
N SER A 3 7.33 14.57 4.92
CA SER A 3 6.32 14.68 3.89
C SER A 3 6.80 13.92 2.66
N HIS A 4 5.87 13.21 2.06
CA HIS A 4 6.18 12.46 0.85
C HIS A 4 6.00 13.37 -0.35
N THR A 5 6.87 13.19 -1.33
CA THR A 5 6.73 13.90 -2.59
C THR A 5 5.46 13.40 -3.28
N PRO A 6 4.61 14.33 -3.75
CA PRO A 6 3.41 13.92 -4.50
C PRO A 6 3.76 13.01 -5.67
N ASN A 7 2.93 12.01 -5.89
CA ASN A 7 3.08 10.98 -6.92
C ASN A 7 4.25 10.01 -6.66
N GLY A 8 4.86 10.09 -5.47
CA GLY A 8 5.88 9.13 -5.08
C GLY A 8 5.28 7.89 -4.44
N ILE A 9 6.00 6.77 -4.56
CA ILE A 9 5.63 5.55 -3.86
C ILE A 9 6.03 5.72 -2.40
N ALA A 10 5.05 5.72 -1.50
CA ALA A 10 5.27 5.99 -0.09
C ALA A 10 5.10 4.75 0.79
N HIS A 11 4.50 3.69 0.25
CA HIS A 11 4.12 2.53 1.04
C HIS A 11 3.92 1.33 0.12
N PHE A 12 4.07 0.12 0.69
CA PHE A 12 3.68 -1.09 -0.02
C PHE A 12 3.04 -2.06 0.96
N ASP A 13 2.15 -2.92 0.46
CA ASP A 13 1.58 -4.01 1.24
C ASP A 13 1.94 -5.33 0.58
N VAL A 14 2.39 -6.29 1.39
CA VAL A 14 2.61 -7.66 0.96
C VAL A 14 1.45 -8.48 1.50
N LEU A 15 0.73 -9.13 0.61
CA LEU A 15 -0.51 -9.84 0.94
C LEU A 15 -0.32 -11.34 0.81
N GLY A 16 -0.94 -12.10 1.70
CA GLY A 16 -0.98 -13.54 1.56
C GLY A 16 -1.74 -14.21 2.69
N PRO A 17 -2.08 -15.50 2.50
CA PRO A 17 -2.87 -16.23 3.49
C PRO A 17 -2.09 -16.71 4.71
N GLU A 18 -0.76 -16.67 4.65
CA GLU A 18 0.10 -17.16 5.74
C GLU A 18 1.01 -16.03 6.22
N PRO A 19 0.49 -15.06 7.01
CA PRO A 19 1.28 -13.89 7.38
C PRO A 19 2.54 -14.24 8.18
N ASP A 20 2.50 -15.27 9.03
CA ASP A 20 3.70 -15.63 9.80
C ASP A 20 4.84 -16.12 8.91
N ALA A 21 4.51 -16.86 7.86
CA ALA A 21 5.52 -17.30 6.91
C ALA A 21 6.11 -16.12 6.15
N LEU A 22 5.29 -15.11 5.85
CA LEU A 22 5.77 -13.88 5.21
C LEU A 22 6.67 -13.08 6.13
N HIS A 23 6.33 -12.98 7.43
CA HIS A 23 7.16 -12.31 8.42
C HIS A 23 8.56 -12.94 8.44
N GLU A 24 8.61 -14.25 8.54
CA GLU A 24 9.89 -14.95 8.60
C GLU A 24 10.69 -14.76 7.32
N PHE A 25 10.04 -14.87 6.19
CA PHE A 25 10.72 -14.74 4.90
C PHE A 25 11.40 -13.37 4.78
N TYR A 26 10.65 -12.30 4.99
CA TYR A 26 11.17 -10.96 4.76
C TYR A 26 12.20 -10.53 5.80
N SER A 27 12.09 -11.01 7.03
CA SER A 27 13.11 -10.71 8.03
C SER A 27 14.38 -11.54 7.81
N ALA A 28 14.23 -12.80 7.41
CA ALA A 28 15.40 -13.68 7.24
C ALA A 28 16.15 -13.37 5.95
N VAL A 29 15.43 -13.10 4.87
CA VAL A 29 16.05 -12.94 3.55
C VAL A 29 16.63 -11.54 3.38
N PHE A 30 15.89 -10.51 3.80
CA PHE A 30 16.29 -9.13 3.58
C PHE A 30 16.69 -8.39 4.85
N ASN A 31 16.58 -9.04 5.98
CA ASN A 31 16.88 -8.44 7.28
C ASN A 31 15.99 -7.22 7.56
N TRP A 32 14.79 -7.21 7.00
CA TRP A 32 13.83 -6.17 7.30
C TRP A 32 13.26 -6.38 8.69
N LYS A 33 12.98 -5.29 9.38
CA LYS A 33 12.36 -5.37 10.69
C LYS A 33 10.86 -5.53 10.52
N VAL A 34 10.33 -6.65 11.01
CA VAL A 34 8.90 -6.94 10.95
C VAL A 34 8.34 -6.83 12.36
N ASP A 35 7.35 -5.97 12.53
CA ASP A 35 6.78 -5.64 13.84
C ASP A 35 5.28 -5.96 13.84
N PRO A 36 4.86 -7.12 14.37
CA PRO A 36 3.45 -7.47 14.41
C PRO A 36 2.64 -6.45 15.22
N GLN A 37 1.51 -6.02 14.66
CA GLN A 37 0.62 -5.04 15.28
C GLN A 37 -0.68 -5.68 15.77
N GLY A 38 -0.94 -6.92 15.35
CA GLY A 38 -2.14 -7.65 15.69
C GLY A 38 -2.29 -8.84 14.76
N PRO A 39 -3.35 -9.64 14.90
CA PRO A 39 -3.55 -10.79 14.03
C PRO A 39 -3.65 -10.34 12.56
N GLY A 40 -2.84 -10.96 11.72
CA GLY A 40 -2.90 -10.72 10.28
C GLY A 40 -2.31 -9.40 9.81
N TYR A 41 -1.60 -8.66 10.68
CA TYR A 41 -1.07 -7.36 10.29
C TYR A 41 0.26 -7.08 10.98
N ALA A 42 1.27 -6.73 10.21
CA ALA A 42 2.58 -6.36 10.73
C ALA A 42 3.15 -5.20 9.93
N LEU A 43 3.84 -4.29 10.62
CA LEU A 43 4.57 -3.23 9.96
C LEU A 43 5.94 -3.74 9.54
N VAL A 44 6.42 -3.26 8.41
CA VAL A 44 7.72 -3.64 7.86
C VAL A 44 8.56 -2.39 7.70
N GLN A 45 9.75 -2.40 8.30
CA GLN A 45 10.69 -1.30 8.17
C GLN A 45 11.83 -1.72 7.25
N THR A 46 11.97 -1.01 6.16
CA THR A 46 13.05 -1.22 5.19
C THR A 46 14.17 -0.22 5.47
N PRO A 47 15.33 -0.34 4.79
CA PRO A 47 16.42 0.61 4.99
C PRO A 47 16.01 2.05 4.72
N ALA A 48 16.69 2.99 5.37
CA ALA A 48 16.42 4.42 5.20
C ALA A 48 16.51 4.82 3.74
N GLY A 49 15.56 5.66 3.31
CA GLY A 49 15.48 6.11 1.91
C GLY A 49 14.59 5.23 1.04
N SER A 50 14.12 4.12 1.58
CA SER A 50 13.17 3.24 0.89
C SER A 50 11.81 3.33 1.57
N PRO A 51 10.72 3.08 0.85
CA PRO A 51 9.39 3.07 1.48
C PRO A 51 9.28 1.93 2.50
N ASP A 52 8.59 2.20 3.59
CA ASP A 52 8.20 1.16 4.53
C ASP A 52 6.86 0.57 4.10
N GLY A 53 6.53 -0.58 4.67
CA GLY A 53 5.32 -1.26 4.25
C GLY A 53 4.67 -2.07 5.35
N ALA A 54 3.85 -3.01 4.94
CA ALA A 54 3.15 -3.90 5.85
C ALA A 54 3.00 -5.28 5.22
N VAL A 55 2.89 -6.28 6.09
CA VAL A 55 2.43 -7.62 5.71
C VAL A 55 1.00 -7.72 6.19
N VAL A 56 0.09 -8.04 5.31
CA VAL A 56 -1.35 -8.08 5.60
C VAL A 56 -1.90 -9.44 5.17
N GLU A 57 -2.63 -10.08 6.07
CA GLU A 57 -3.28 -11.34 5.74
C GLU A 57 -4.37 -11.10 4.68
N ALA A 58 -4.36 -11.92 3.65
CA ALA A 58 -5.35 -11.86 2.59
C ALA A 58 -5.48 -13.25 1.97
N GLU A 59 -6.62 -13.52 1.35
CA GLU A 59 -6.85 -14.83 0.75
C GLU A 59 -5.89 -15.13 -0.39
N GLN A 60 -5.46 -14.11 -1.10
CA GLN A 60 -4.57 -14.27 -2.25
C GLN A 60 -3.31 -13.46 -2.08
N ALA A 61 -2.21 -14.00 -2.57
CA ALA A 61 -0.94 -13.32 -2.57
C ALA A 61 -0.96 -12.12 -3.51
N GLY A 62 -0.22 -11.10 -3.16
CA GLY A 62 -0.10 -9.92 -4.00
C GLY A 62 0.77 -8.87 -3.34
N ILE A 63 1.14 -7.88 -4.11
CA ILE A 63 1.85 -6.71 -3.61
C ILE A 63 1.11 -5.49 -4.13
N VAL A 64 0.77 -4.57 -3.22
CA VAL A 64 0.06 -3.35 -3.56
C VAL A 64 0.95 -2.17 -3.20
N VAL A 65 1.18 -1.27 -4.15
CA VAL A 65 1.94 -0.04 -3.89
C VAL A 65 0.99 1.08 -3.49
N GLY A 66 1.44 1.88 -2.51
CA GLY A 66 0.73 3.08 -2.09
C GLY A 66 1.41 4.33 -2.62
N ILE A 67 0.64 5.17 -3.28
CA ILE A 67 1.13 6.39 -3.91
C ILE A 67 0.46 7.58 -3.24
N VAL A 68 1.26 8.55 -2.77
CA VAL A 68 0.73 9.78 -2.19
C VAL A 68 0.38 10.73 -3.32
N VAL A 69 -0.83 11.30 -3.27
CA VAL A 69 -1.30 12.24 -4.29
C VAL A 69 -1.80 13.52 -3.62
N GLN A 70 -1.69 14.65 -4.33
CA GLN A 70 -2.13 15.93 -3.79
C GLN A 70 -3.63 16.06 -3.77
N ASP A 71 -4.30 15.59 -4.81
CA ASP A 71 -5.75 15.72 -4.98
C ASP A 71 -6.29 14.33 -5.29
N LEU A 72 -6.84 13.68 -4.28
CA LEU A 72 -7.29 12.31 -4.41
C LEU A 72 -8.45 12.19 -5.39
N ASP A 73 -9.42 13.10 -5.30
CA ASP A 73 -10.60 13.04 -6.18
C ASP A 73 -10.20 13.23 -7.64
N ALA A 74 -9.31 14.17 -7.91
CA ALA A 74 -8.83 14.40 -9.27
C ALA A 74 -8.03 13.21 -9.79
N THR A 75 -7.23 12.57 -8.92
CA THR A 75 -6.44 11.41 -9.31
C THR A 75 -7.34 10.22 -9.64
N VAL A 76 -8.36 9.98 -8.83
CA VAL A 76 -9.32 8.90 -9.09
C VAL A 76 -10.05 9.14 -10.42
N ALA A 77 -10.48 10.37 -10.67
CA ALA A 77 -11.14 10.72 -11.93
C ALA A 77 -10.20 10.50 -13.12
N ALA A 78 -8.93 10.86 -12.98
CA ALA A 78 -7.94 10.66 -14.04
C ALA A 78 -7.70 9.17 -14.29
N ALA A 79 -7.67 8.36 -13.24
CA ALA A 79 -7.50 6.92 -13.40
C ALA A 79 -8.64 6.33 -14.23
N GLU A 80 -9.87 6.72 -13.94
CA GLU A 80 -11.03 6.25 -14.71
C GLU A 80 -10.96 6.71 -16.16
N ALA A 81 -10.55 7.96 -16.38
CA ALA A 81 -10.48 8.53 -17.73
C ALA A 81 -9.40 7.84 -18.58
N HIS A 82 -8.43 7.21 -17.96
CA HIS A 82 -7.28 6.60 -18.65
C HIS A 82 -7.26 5.07 -18.57
N GLY A 83 -8.41 4.45 -18.35
CA GLY A 83 -8.54 3.00 -18.48
C GLY A 83 -8.50 2.22 -17.19
N GLY A 84 -8.33 2.88 -16.07
CA GLY A 84 -8.39 2.24 -14.76
C GLY A 84 -9.80 2.12 -14.24
N GLN A 85 -9.95 1.42 -13.13
CA GLN A 85 -11.25 1.26 -12.47
C GLN A 85 -11.11 1.61 -11.00
N VAL A 86 -12.18 2.16 -10.42
CA VAL A 86 -12.24 2.45 -9.00
C VAL A 86 -12.65 1.19 -8.27
N VAL A 87 -11.81 0.72 -7.37
CA VAL A 87 -12.09 -0.45 -6.52
C VAL A 87 -12.66 0.01 -5.18
N MET A 88 -12.08 1.08 -4.64
CA MET A 88 -12.56 1.69 -3.42
C MET A 88 -12.54 3.21 -3.62
N PRO A 89 -13.69 3.89 -3.53
CA PRO A 89 -13.71 5.35 -3.68
C PRO A 89 -12.98 6.02 -2.51
N PRO A 90 -12.68 7.33 -2.63
CA PRO A 90 -12.04 8.04 -1.54
C PRO A 90 -12.78 7.84 -0.23
N THR A 91 -12.06 7.39 0.77
CA THR A 91 -12.61 7.00 2.06
C THR A 91 -11.70 7.52 3.17
N ASP A 92 -12.29 8.23 4.13
CA ASP A 92 -11.56 8.73 5.28
C ASP A 92 -11.61 7.64 6.37
N ASN A 93 -10.43 7.15 6.78
CA ASN A 93 -10.34 6.12 7.80
C ASN A 93 -9.97 6.68 9.19
N GLY A 94 -9.99 8.02 9.33
CA GLY A 94 -9.63 8.70 10.57
C GLY A 94 -8.17 9.15 10.62
N TRP A 95 -7.31 8.59 9.79
CA TRP A 95 -5.89 8.95 9.71
C TRP A 95 -5.57 9.61 8.38
N VAL A 96 -6.02 9.01 7.32
CA VAL A 96 -5.77 9.48 5.96
C VAL A 96 -7.03 9.26 5.14
N VAL A 97 -7.12 9.98 4.05
CA VAL A 97 -8.13 9.70 3.04
C VAL A 97 -7.45 8.87 1.96
N LYS A 98 -8.04 7.75 1.61
CA LYS A 98 -7.40 6.83 0.69
C LYS A 98 -8.42 6.24 -0.27
N ALA A 99 -7.96 5.83 -1.43
CA ALA A 99 -8.76 5.16 -2.44
C ALA A 99 -7.97 4.02 -3.03
N GLN A 100 -8.64 3.14 -3.75
CA GLN A 100 -7.97 2.09 -4.51
C GLN A 100 -8.48 2.10 -5.92
N VAL A 101 -7.57 2.02 -6.87
CA VAL A 101 -7.87 1.95 -8.29
C VAL A 101 -7.03 0.83 -8.92
N THR A 102 -7.44 0.38 -10.09
CA THR A 102 -6.59 -0.47 -10.90
C THR A 102 -6.04 0.33 -12.07
N ASP A 103 -4.88 -0.09 -12.56
CA ASP A 103 -4.38 0.38 -13.83
C ASP A 103 -5.08 -0.38 -14.98
N PRO A 104 -4.81 -0.06 -16.25
CA PRO A 104 -5.48 -0.74 -17.36
C PRO A 104 -5.26 -2.25 -17.43
N ALA A 105 -4.18 -2.74 -16.85
CA ALA A 105 -3.91 -4.18 -16.81
C ALA A 105 -4.61 -4.88 -15.64
N GLY A 106 -5.15 -4.13 -14.69
CA GLY A 106 -5.80 -4.69 -13.52
C GLY A 106 -4.94 -4.71 -12.26
N ASN A 107 -3.76 -4.08 -12.29
CA ASN A 107 -2.93 -4.01 -11.09
C ASN A 107 -3.54 -3.05 -10.09
N LEU A 108 -3.62 -3.48 -8.84
CA LEU A 108 -4.23 -2.67 -7.77
C LEU A 108 -3.23 -1.68 -7.21
N LEU A 109 -3.67 -0.46 -7.06
CA LEU A 109 -2.88 0.62 -6.46
C LEU A 109 -3.67 1.25 -5.33
N SER A 110 -3.00 1.57 -4.23
CA SER A 110 -3.59 2.39 -3.16
C SER A 110 -3.16 3.83 -3.37
N LEU A 111 -4.12 4.75 -3.27
CA LEU A 111 -3.87 6.19 -3.40
C LEU A 111 -4.11 6.82 -2.05
N ILE A 112 -3.19 7.66 -1.60
CA ILE A 112 -3.24 8.26 -0.28
C ILE A 112 -3.29 9.77 -0.46
N GLY A 113 -4.38 10.39 0.01
CA GLY A 113 -4.56 11.82 -0.07
C GLY A 113 -3.67 12.55 0.92
N GLY A 114 -3.11 13.64 0.47
CA GLY A 114 -2.27 14.48 1.30
C GLY A 114 -3.05 15.42 2.19
#